data_111872a54d81ccb91b70f5723151a991
#
_entry.id   111872a54d81ccb91b70f5723151a991
#
_cell.length_a   1.000
_cell.length_b   1.000
_cell.length_c   1.000
_cell.angle_alpha   90.00
_cell.angle_beta   90.00
_cell.angle_gamma   90.00
#
_symmetry.space_group_name_H-M   'P 1'
#
loop_
_entity.id
_entity.type
_entity.pdbx_description
1 polymer ?
#
loop_
_entity_poly.entity_id
_entity_poly.type
_entity_poly.pdbx_seq_one_letter_code
_entity_poly.pdbx_strand_id
1 'polypeptide(L)'
;MAKFVCNFYSRTLLRAVDITVIIPTSTCPESLGLGDKPTHVITDKYPVVYLLHGFGNNHAQWTGYTNVEMFAEEQRIAIVNLSAENKSYSKVGGDDFFTFVSEELPEFVTNMFPVSARPEGTYIAGLSMGGYGSYLHGLSHPERFAAIGTFSAGVEIVPEQLANMGGGAGFTGAAGGRSVLHDLAKAVKEKGKTFPKIYASCGTADFLFDSCKAFADELKGLGADVTWDEIEGYGHEWRFWNIEVERFLEWLPRTDAYAAKGKRAI
;
A
#
# COMPACT_ATOMS: atom_id res chain seq x y z
N MET A 1 -1.84 -20.20 3.36
CA MET A 1 -2.63 -18.99 3.06
C MET A 1 -3.86 -19.28 2.23
N ALA A 2 -4.88 -18.44 2.28
CA ALA A 2 -6.01 -18.45 1.37
C ALA A 2 -5.98 -17.20 0.49
N LYS A 3 -6.11 -17.39 -0.84
CA LYS A 3 -6.17 -16.33 -1.83
C LYS A 3 -7.55 -16.27 -2.44
N PHE A 4 -8.18 -15.11 -2.40
CA PHE A 4 -9.49 -14.86 -2.97
C PHE A 4 -9.36 -13.84 -4.10
N VAL A 5 -9.85 -14.17 -5.29
CA VAL A 5 -10.14 -13.20 -6.34
C VAL A 5 -11.63 -12.90 -6.23
N CYS A 6 -11.97 -11.69 -5.84
CA CYS A 6 -13.32 -11.31 -5.50
C CYS A 6 -13.81 -10.24 -6.46
N ASN A 7 -14.95 -10.50 -7.11
CA ASN A 7 -15.67 -9.54 -7.94
C ASN A 7 -16.92 -9.07 -7.19
N PHE A 8 -17.12 -7.76 -7.08
CA PHE A 8 -18.31 -7.19 -6.46
C PHE A 8 -18.75 -5.89 -7.13
N TYR A 9 -20.00 -5.51 -6.97
CA TYR A 9 -20.52 -4.26 -7.48
C TYR A 9 -20.12 -3.09 -6.56
N SER A 10 -19.36 -2.15 -7.10
CA SER A 10 -19.06 -0.90 -6.40
C SER A 10 -20.16 0.13 -6.61
N ARG A 11 -20.77 0.57 -5.52
CA ARG A 11 -21.75 1.66 -5.53
C ARG A 11 -21.12 3.03 -5.82
N THR A 12 -19.85 3.20 -5.46
CA THR A 12 -19.09 4.44 -5.69
C THR A 12 -18.69 4.58 -7.16
N LEU A 13 -18.24 3.46 -7.78
CA LEU A 13 -17.76 3.44 -9.16
C LEU A 13 -18.85 3.03 -10.15
N LEU A 14 -20.06 2.66 -9.67
CA LEU A 14 -21.22 2.23 -10.45
C LEU A 14 -20.93 1.10 -11.43
N ARG A 15 -20.03 0.19 -11.06
CA ARG A 15 -19.66 -0.98 -11.85
C ARG A 15 -19.11 -2.11 -10.99
N ALA A 16 -19.01 -3.32 -11.58
CA ALA A 16 -18.28 -4.42 -10.96
C ALA A 16 -16.78 -4.12 -10.93
N VAL A 17 -16.12 -4.46 -9.84
CA VAL A 17 -14.68 -4.29 -9.60
C VAL A 17 -14.07 -5.58 -9.09
N ASP A 18 -12.79 -5.76 -9.38
CA ASP A 18 -12.02 -6.92 -8.93
C ASP A 18 -11.00 -6.51 -7.87
N ILE A 19 -10.90 -7.33 -6.83
CA ILE A 19 -9.86 -7.26 -5.81
C ILE A 19 -9.25 -8.64 -5.59
N THR A 20 -8.00 -8.69 -5.15
CA THR A 20 -7.36 -9.91 -4.63
C THR A 20 -7.12 -9.74 -3.14
N VAL A 21 -7.65 -10.69 -2.35
CA VAL A 21 -7.48 -10.70 -0.88
C VAL A 21 -6.70 -11.94 -0.49
N ILE A 22 -5.63 -11.72 0.29
CA ILE A 22 -4.78 -12.77 0.86
C ILE A 22 -5.03 -12.81 2.35
N ILE A 23 -5.41 -13.99 2.86
CA ILE A 23 -5.63 -14.21 4.28
C ILE A 23 -4.68 -15.31 4.76
N PRO A 24 -3.87 -15.06 5.80
CA PRO A 24 -3.04 -16.09 6.42
C PRO A 24 -3.90 -17.26 6.93
N THR A 25 -3.41 -18.49 6.75
CA THR A 25 -4.10 -19.72 7.22
C THR A 25 -3.08 -20.69 7.84
N SER A 26 -3.51 -21.90 8.19
CA SER A 26 -2.59 -22.93 8.67
C SER A 26 -1.58 -23.31 7.60
N THR A 27 -0.35 -23.58 8.02
CA THR A 27 0.79 -23.94 7.16
C THR A 27 1.10 -25.45 7.22
N CYS A 28 1.91 -25.94 6.28
CA CYS A 28 2.38 -27.31 6.29
C CYS A 28 3.26 -27.59 7.53
N PRO A 29 4.24 -26.77 7.89
CA PRO A 29 5.01 -26.97 9.12
C PRO A 29 4.15 -27.06 10.39
N GLU A 30 3.15 -26.21 10.53
CA GLU A 30 2.20 -26.26 11.68
C GLU A 30 1.45 -27.61 11.72
N SER A 31 1.02 -28.14 10.57
CA SER A 31 0.37 -29.45 10.47
C SER A 31 1.29 -30.62 10.82
N LEU A 32 2.60 -30.40 10.74
CA LEU A 32 3.64 -31.37 11.14
C LEU A 32 4.14 -31.16 12.58
N GLY A 33 3.52 -30.26 13.34
CA GLY A 33 3.90 -29.98 14.72
C GLY A 33 5.12 -29.08 14.89
N LEU A 34 5.51 -28.36 13.82
CA LEU A 34 6.67 -27.46 13.80
C LEU A 34 6.28 -25.98 14.03
N GLY A 35 5.21 -25.73 14.76
CA GLY A 35 4.72 -24.38 15.03
C GLY A 35 3.48 -24.38 15.89
N ASP A 36 2.62 -23.38 15.70
CA ASP A 36 1.32 -23.27 16.36
C ASP A 36 0.43 -24.49 15.98
N LYS A 37 -0.51 -24.84 16.84
CA LYS A 37 -1.51 -25.88 16.51
C LYS A 37 -2.33 -25.41 15.31
N PRO A 38 -2.39 -26.19 14.21
CA PRO A 38 -3.12 -25.79 13.01
C PRO A 38 -4.62 -25.68 13.31
N THR A 39 -5.21 -24.57 12.87
CA THR A 39 -6.66 -24.33 13.02
C THR A 39 -7.14 -23.35 11.96
N HIS A 40 -8.39 -23.51 11.52
CA HIS A 40 -9.09 -22.52 10.69
C HIS A 40 -9.99 -21.61 11.51
N VAL A 41 -9.97 -21.74 12.84
CA VAL A 41 -10.69 -20.83 13.73
C VAL A 41 -9.89 -19.55 13.88
N ILE A 42 -10.50 -18.44 13.51
CA ILE A 42 -9.90 -17.10 13.62
C ILE A 42 -10.40 -16.48 14.92
N THR A 43 -9.51 -16.34 15.89
CA THR A 43 -9.82 -15.76 17.21
C THR A 43 -9.66 -14.26 17.21
N ASP A 44 -8.69 -13.77 16.42
CA ASP A 44 -8.38 -12.35 16.28
C ASP A 44 -8.40 -11.94 14.81
N LYS A 45 -8.90 -10.75 14.52
CA LYS A 45 -8.86 -10.21 13.15
C LYS A 45 -7.42 -9.92 12.74
N TYR A 46 -7.07 -10.30 11.51
CA TYR A 46 -5.75 -10.01 10.95
C TYR A 46 -5.55 -8.51 10.72
N PRO A 47 -4.35 -7.95 11.00
CA PRO A 47 -3.99 -6.65 10.47
C PRO A 47 -3.99 -6.70 8.94
N VAL A 48 -4.20 -5.57 8.28
CA VAL A 48 -4.40 -5.51 6.83
C VAL A 48 -3.55 -4.43 6.18
N VAL A 49 -2.93 -4.76 5.05
CA VAL A 49 -2.31 -3.80 4.12
C VAL A 49 -3.18 -3.68 2.88
N TYR A 50 -3.65 -2.47 2.59
CA TYR A 50 -4.18 -2.11 1.28
C TYR A 50 -2.98 -1.81 0.38
N LEU A 51 -2.73 -2.70 -0.60
CA LEU A 51 -1.53 -2.67 -1.43
C LEU A 51 -1.86 -2.23 -2.85
N LEU A 52 -1.37 -1.05 -3.20
CA LEU A 52 -1.73 -0.29 -4.39
C LEU A 52 -0.76 -0.56 -5.54
N HIS A 53 -1.30 -0.83 -6.74
CA HIS A 53 -0.51 -1.11 -7.94
C HIS A 53 0.02 0.16 -8.62
N GLY A 54 1.00 0.01 -9.52
CA GLY A 54 1.53 1.07 -10.37
C GLY A 54 0.70 1.29 -11.64
N PHE A 55 1.11 2.29 -12.44
CA PHE A 55 0.51 2.57 -13.73
C PHE A 55 0.54 1.33 -14.66
N GLY A 56 -0.54 1.08 -15.39
CA GLY A 56 -0.66 -0.06 -16.30
C GLY A 56 -0.94 -1.41 -15.64
N ASN A 57 -1.13 -1.45 -14.32
CA ASN A 57 -1.35 -2.66 -13.55
C ASN A 57 -2.80 -2.77 -13.02
N ASN A 58 -3.07 -3.81 -12.23
CA ASN A 58 -4.36 -4.06 -11.58
C ASN A 58 -4.18 -4.87 -10.29
N HIS A 59 -5.26 -5.42 -9.73
CA HIS A 59 -5.28 -6.20 -8.49
C HIS A 59 -4.41 -7.47 -8.50
N ALA A 60 -3.97 -7.97 -9.67
CA ALA A 60 -3.24 -9.23 -9.79
C ALA A 60 -1.72 -9.08 -9.82
N GLN A 61 -1.18 -7.88 -10.11
CA GLN A 61 0.24 -7.74 -10.39
C GLN A 61 1.15 -7.97 -9.18
N TRP A 62 0.76 -7.51 -7.99
CA TRP A 62 1.56 -7.76 -6.80
C TRP A 62 1.76 -9.26 -6.55
N THR A 63 0.70 -10.05 -6.68
CA THR A 63 0.79 -11.51 -6.53
C THR A 63 1.43 -12.21 -7.72
N GLY A 64 1.41 -11.58 -8.90
CA GLY A 64 1.99 -12.13 -10.13
C GLY A 64 3.48 -11.90 -10.27
N TYR A 65 4.02 -10.83 -9.68
CA TYR A 65 5.42 -10.42 -9.89
C TYR A 65 6.26 -10.41 -8.62
N THR A 66 5.66 -10.66 -7.45
CA THR A 66 6.37 -10.68 -6.16
C THR A 66 6.02 -11.90 -5.32
N ASN A 67 6.77 -12.10 -4.25
CA ASN A 67 6.49 -13.13 -3.25
C ASN A 67 5.60 -12.61 -2.10
N VAL A 68 4.80 -11.56 -2.35
CA VAL A 68 3.98 -10.93 -1.30
C VAL A 68 3.03 -11.90 -0.59
N GLU A 69 2.55 -12.93 -1.30
CA GLU A 69 1.72 -13.98 -0.70
C GLU A 69 2.49 -14.76 0.38
N MET A 70 3.74 -15.10 0.10
CA MET A 70 4.63 -15.76 1.05
C MET A 70 4.93 -14.84 2.24
N PHE A 71 5.33 -13.61 1.99
CA PHE A 71 5.67 -12.65 3.03
C PHE A 71 4.47 -12.33 3.95
N ALA A 72 3.28 -12.21 3.38
CA ALA A 72 2.03 -12.02 4.12
C ALA A 72 1.72 -13.19 5.06
N GLU A 73 1.94 -14.43 4.57
CA GLU A 73 1.76 -15.65 5.33
C GLU A 73 2.76 -15.73 6.50
N GLU A 74 4.04 -15.47 6.24
CA GLU A 74 5.11 -15.44 7.26
C GLU A 74 4.82 -14.43 8.37
N GLN A 75 4.35 -13.25 7.99
CA GLN A 75 4.04 -12.16 8.92
C GLN A 75 2.63 -12.24 9.53
N ARG A 76 1.80 -13.19 9.13
CA ARG A 76 0.40 -13.30 9.57
C ARG A 76 -0.36 -11.97 9.40
N ILE A 77 -0.25 -11.38 8.19
CA ILE A 77 -0.92 -10.14 7.81
C ILE A 77 -1.76 -10.35 6.56
N ALA A 78 -2.96 -9.77 6.52
CA ALA A 78 -3.80 -9.80 5.34
C ALA A 78 -3.35 -8.74 4.32
N ILE A 79 -3.45 -9.07 3.03
CA ILE A 79 -3.19 -8.13 1.93
C ILE A 79 -4.45 -7.97 1.10
N VAL A 80 -4.77 -6.73 0.75
CA VAL A 80 -5.86 -6.39 -0.16
C VAL A 80 -5.29 -5.61 -1.34
N ASN A 81 -5.30 -6.23 -2.52
CA ASN A 81 -4.93 -5.58 -3.77
C ASN A 81 -6.20 -5.19 -4.52
N LEU A 82 -6.26 -3.99 -5.05
CA LEU A 82 -7.40 -3.47 -5.80
C LEU A 82 -6.98 -3.01 -7.20
N SER A 83 -7.95 -2.82 -8.09
CA SER A 83 -7.73 -2.20 -9.39
C SER A 83 -8.22 -0.74 -9.34
N ALA A 84 -7.34 0.20 -9.66
CA ALA A 84 -7.65 1.63 -9.75
C ALA A 84 -7.41 2.19 -11.15
N GLU A 85 -7.23 1.31 -12.13
CA GLU A 85 -6.88 1.69 -13.50
C GLU A 85 -5.64 2.62 -13.50
N ASN A 86 -5.59 3.58 -14.41
CA ASN A 86 -4.53 4.60 -14.44
C ASN A 86 -5.00 5.94 -13.86
N LYS A 87 -5.80 5.91 -12.77
CA LYS A 87 -6.50 7.10 -12.23
C LYS A 87 -5.94 7.59 -10.89
N SER A 88 -4.69 7.22 -10.58
CA SER A 88 -3.94 7.73 -9.44
C SER A 88 -4.68 7.65 -8.09
N TYR A 89 -5.63 6.70 -7.96
CA TYR A 89 -6.43 6.52 -6.74
C TYR A 89 -7.22 7.75 -6.31
N SER A 90 -7.51 8.64 -7.26
CA SER A 90 -8.18 9.92 -7.08
C SER A 90 -9.51 9.99 -7.83
N LYS A 91 -10.21 11.10 -7.73
CA LYS A 91 -11.44 11.34 -8.49
C LYS A 91 -11.10 11.91 -9.87
N VAL A 92 -11.33 11.11 -10.92
CA VAL A 92 -10.98 11.46 -12.30
C VAL A 92 -12.09 11.04 -13.26
N GLY A 93 -12.56 11.98 -14.10
CA GLY A 93 -13.45 11.66 -15.22
C GLY A 93 -14.78 11.01 -14.83
N GLY A 94 -15.28 11.26 -13.64
CA GLY A 94 -16.52 10.67 -13.13
C GLY A 94 -16.30 9.44 -12.23
N ASP A 95 -15.13 8.80 -12.28
CA ASP A 95 -14.76 7.72 -11.35
C ASP A 95 -14.19 8.27 -10.05
N ASP A 96 -14.82 7.96 -8.94
CA ASP A 96 -14.39 8.39 -7.61
C ASP A 96 -13.60 7.30 -6.89
N PHE A 97 -12.38 7.04 -7.38
CA PHE A 97 -11.48 6.10 -6.70
C PHE A 97 -11.03 6.59 -5.33
N PHE A 98 -11.07 7.90 -5.08
CA PHE A 98 -10.74 8.42 -3.75
C PHE A 98 -11.73 7.90 -2.70
N THR A 99 -13.03 8.08 -2.93
CA THR A 99 -14.08 7.57 -2.01
C THR A 99 -14.10 6.05 -1.99
N PHE A 100 -13.89 5.40 -3.14
CA PHE A 100 -13.82 3.93 -3.19
C PHE A 100 -12.75 3.37 -2.26
N VAL A 101 -11.52 3.89 -2.32
CA VAL A 101 -10.39 3.41 -1.51
C VAL A 101 -10.51 3.83 -0.06
N SER A 102 -10.98 5.05 0.21
CA SER A 102 -11.06 5.55 1.59
C SER A 102 -12.28 5.07 2.36
N GLU A 103 -13.38 4.71 1.71
CA GLU A 103 -14.65 4.39 2.38
C GLU A 103 -15.20 3.02 2.00
N GLU A 104 -15.54 2.81 0.72
CA GLU A 104 -16.29 1.63 0.30
C GLU A 104 -15.47 0.34 0.38
N LEU A 105 -14.23 0.35 -0.09
CA LEU A 105 -13.37 -0.82 -0.05
C LEU A 105 -13.08 -1.30 1.39
N PRO A 106 -12.70 -0.43 2.35
CA PRO A 106 -12.56 -0.83 3.75
C PRO A 106 -13.86 -1.35 4.36
N GLU A 107 -15.00 -0.73 4.08
CA GLU A 107 -16.31 -1.21 4.52
C GLU A 107 -16.58 -2.63 4.01
N PHE A 108 -16.41 -2.86 2.71
CA PHE A 108 -16.60 -4.19 2.11
C PHE A 108 -15.65 -5.22 2.73
N VAL A 109 -14.36 -4.93 2.76
CA VAL A 109 -13.32 -5.88 3.19
C VAL A 109 -13.46 -6.26 4.66
N THR A 110 -13.72 -5.31 5.55
CA THR A 110 -13.82 -5.58 6.99
C THR A 110 -15.09 -6.31 7.41
N ASN A 111 -16.14 -6.28 6.55
CA ASN A 111 -17.37 -7.01 6.76
C ASN A 111 -17.37 -8.41 6.11
N MET A 112 -16.61 -8.59 5.02
CA MET A 112 -16.57 -9.87 4.30
C MET A 112 -15.43 -10.78 4.75
N PHE A 113 -14.34 -10.22 5.26
CA PHE A 113 -13.13 -10.95 5.64
C PHE A 113 -12.76 -10.70 7.10
N PRO A 114 -12.00 -11.63 7.73
CA PRO A 114 -11.58 -11.50 9.13
C PRO A 114 -10.40 -10.54 9.29
N VAL A 115 -10.53 -9.31 8.82
CA VAL A 115 -9.49 -8.29 8.88
C VAL A 115 -9.87 -7.15 9.81
N SER A 116 -8.87 -6.49 10.37
CA SER A 116 -9.04 -5.40 11.32
C SER A 116 -9.63 -4.16 10.66
N ALA A 117 -10.56 -3.51 11.37
CA ALA A 117 -11.05 -2.17 11.06
C ALA A 117 -10.38 -1.09 11.95
N ARG A 118 -9.49 -1.49 12.85
CA ARG A 118 -8.82 -0.57 13.79
C ARG A 118 -7.64 0.10 13.09
N PRO A 119 -7.44 1.42 13.28
CA PRO A 119 -6.31 2.15 12.69
C PRO A 119 -4.95 1.50 12.98
N GLU A 120 -4.74 0.98 14.20
CA GLU A 120 -3.48 0.37 14.63
C GLU A 120 -3.15 -0.93 13.87
N GLY A 121 -4.15 -1.55 13.23
CA GLY A 121 -4.00 -2.75 12.42
C GLY A 121 -4.26 -2.51 10.93
N THR A 122 -4.28 -1.25 10.49
CA THR A 122 -4.57 -0.88 9.11
C THR A 122 -3.40 -0.10 8.52
N TYR A 123 -2.93 -0.57 7.36
CA TYR A 123 -1.79 -0.01 6.65
C TYR A 123 -2.13 0.21 5.19
N ILE A 124 -1.47 1.17 4.54
CA ILE A 124 -1.58 1.41 3.11
C ILE A 124 -0.18 1.48 2.50
N ALA A 125 0.04 0.78 1.39
CA ALA A 125 1.32 0.80 0.72
C ALA A 125 1.15 0.66 -0.79
N GLY A 126 2.18 1.04 -1.57
CA GLY A 126 2.15 0.88 -3.00
C GLY A 126 3.40 1.32 -3.73
N LEU A 127 3.50 0.90 -4.99
CA LEU A 127 4.60 1.25 -5.88
C LEU A 127 4.19 2.34 -6.88
N SER A 128 5.13 3.23 -7.25
CA SER A 128 4.94 4.19 -8.34
C SER A 128 3.66 5.03 -8.19
N MET A 129 2.69 4.91 -9.09
CA MET A 129 1.35 5.48 -8.96
C MET A 129 0.65 5.05 -7.66
N GLY A 130 0.84 3.80 -7.23
CA GLY A 130 0.32 3.30 -5.95
C GLY A 130 1.03 3.91 -4.75
N GLY A 131 2.32 4.26 -4.87
CA GLY A 131 3.06 5.03 -3.87
C GLY A 131 2.48 6.44 -3.70
N TYR A 132 2.17 7.12 -4.81
CA TYR A 132 1.39 8.36 -4.79
C TYR A 132 0.05 8.18 -4.09
N GLY A 133 -0.71 7.14 -4.47
CA GLY A 133 -2.00 6.82 -3.85
C GLY A 133 -1.89 6.57 -2.34
N SER A 134 -0.82 5.88 -1.91
CA SER A 134 -0.57 5.62 -0.49
C SER A 134 -0.35 6.90 0.30
N TYR A 135 0.44 7.83 -0.22
CA TYR A 135 0.57 9.15 0.38
C TYR A 135 -0.75 9.94 0.33
N LEU A 136 -1.45 9.94 -0.83
CA LEU A 136 -2.71 10.66 -1.00
C LEU A 136 -3.73 10.27 0.09
N HIS A 137 -3.97 8.97 0.27
CA HIS A 137 -4.95 8.49 1.24
C HIS A 137 -4.44 8.59 2.68
N GLY A 138 -3.17 8.21 2.90
CA GLY A 138 -2.58 8.23 4.24
C GLY A 138 -2.44 9.63 4.83
N LEU A 139 -2.14 10.65 4.01
CA LEU A 139 -2.05 12.05 4.45
C LEU A 139 -3.42 12.73 4.51
N SER A 140 -4.39 12.31 3.68
CA SER A 140 -5.77 12.82 3.76
C SER A 140 -6.49 12.32 5.02
N HIS A 141 -6.23 11.07 5.42
CA HIS A 141 -6.86 10.38 6.54
C HIS A 141 -5.83 9.77 7.50
N PRO A 142 -4.93 10.59 8.08
CA PRO A 142 -3.83 10.07 8.90
C PRO A 142 -4.29 9.29 10.14
N GLU A 143 -5.50 9.55 10.62
CA GLU A 143 -6.12 8.83 11.74
C GLU A 143 -6.58 7.41 11.41
N ARG A 144 -6.56 6.99 10.16
CA ARG A 144 -7.03 5.66 9.73
C ARG A 144 -5.93 4.63 9.57
N PHE A 145 -4.68 5.07 9.50
CA PHE A 145 -3.54 4.20 9.18
C PHE A 145 -2.46 4.30 10.24
N ALA A 146 -1.95 3.15 10.70
CA ALA A 146 -0.77 3.12 11.56
C ALA A 146 0.51 3.41 10.76
N ALA A 147 0.56 3.01 9.49
CA ALA A 147 1.70 3.31 8.63
C ALA A 147 1.33 3.43 7.15
N ILE A 148 2.18 4.19 6.43
CA ILE A 148 2.20 4.35 4.98
C ILE A 148 3.49 3.73 4.46
N GLY A 149 3.41 2.88 3.41
CA GLY A 149 4.56 2.36 2.68
C GLY A 149 4.58 2.87 1.25
N THR A 150 5.74 3.35 0.77
CA THR A 150 5.87 3.83 -0.60
C THR A 150 7.16 3.34 -1.24
N PHE A 151 7.03 2.75 -2.42
CA PHE A 151 8.14 2.19 -3.17
C PHE A 151 8.23 2.89 -4.54
N SER A 152 9.29 3.66 -4.79
CA SER A 152 9.43 4.48 -6.00
C SER A 152 8.19 5.35 -6.27
N ALA A 153 7.73 6.12 -5.29
CA ALA A 153 6.46 6.86 -5.37
C ALA A 153 6.48 7.93 -6.46
N GLY A 154 5.43 8.00 -7.26
CA GLY A 154 5.22 9.07 -8.25
C GLY A 154 4.84 10.39 -7.60
N VAL A 155 5.68 10.96 -6.74
CA VAL A 155 5.40 12.21 -6.02
C VAL A 155 5.29 13.38 -6.98
N GLU A 156 6.30 13.53 -7.84
CA GLU A 156 6.35 14.51 -8.92
C GLU A 156 6.85 13.82 -10.18
N ILE A 157 6.11 13.99 -11.27
CA ILE A 157 6.52 13.49 -12.58
C ILE A 157 6.61 14.69 -13.51
N VAL A 158 7.82 14.98 -14.00
CA VAL A 158 8.04 16.11 -14.89
C VAL A 158 7.41 15.86 -16.27
N PRO A 159 7.02 16.91 -17.03
CA PRO A 159 6.33 16.78 -18.31
C PRO A 159 7.02 15.88 -19.33
N GLU A 160 8.36 15.85 -19.34
CA GLU A 160 9.14 15.00 -20.24
C GLU A 160 8.97 13.51 -19.91
N GLN A 161 9.00 13.15 -18.63
CA GLN A 161 8.74 11.78 -18.16
C GLN A 161 7.32 11.35 -18.52
N LEU A 162 6.35 12.26 -18.35
CA LEU A 162 4.95 12.03 -18.69
C LEU A 162 4.76 11.79 -20.20
N ALA A 163 5.44 12.57 -21.04
CA ALA A 163 5.41 12.39 -22.51
C ALA A 163 5.95 11.01 -22.91
N ASN A 164 7.04 10.56 -22.28
CA ASN A 164 7.64 9.24 -22.52
C ASN A 164 6.73 8.07 -22.08
N MET A 165 5.81 8.33 -21.15
CA MET A 165 4.78 7.37 -20.70
C MET A 165 3.50 7.40 -21.55
N GLY A 166 3.56 7.93 -22.78
CA GLY A 166 2.41 8.00 -23.66
C GLY A 166 1.43 9.14 -23.37
N GLY A 167 1.95 10.23 -22.79
CA GLY A 167 1.14 11.43 -22.50
C GLY A 167 0.25 11.32 -21.27
N GLY A 168 0.30 10.21 -20.56
CA GLY A 168 -0.22 10.00 -19.19
C GLY A 168 -1.61 10.55 -18.86
N ALA A 169 -2.58 10.40 -19.75
CA ALA A 169 -3.93 10.96 -19.59
C ALA A 169 -4.65 10.56 -18.27
N GLY A 170 -4.09 9.64 -17.51
CA GLY A 170 -4.60 9.22 -16.20
C GLY A 170 -3.73 9.65 -15.01
N PHE A 171 -2.55 10.23 -15.24
CA PHE A 171 -1.64 10.63 -14.16
C PHE A 171 -1.91 12.08 -13.71
N THR A 172 -3.09 12.32 -13.18
CA THR A 172 -3.60 13.68 -12.92
C THR A 172 -3.07 14.31 -11.63
N GLY A 173 -2.48 13.53 -10.74
CA GLY A 173 -2.05 14.00 -9.42
C GLY A 173 -0.67 14.65 -9.38
N ALA A 174 0.24 14.27 -10.30
CA ALA A 174 1.63 14.73 -10.32
C ALA A 174 2.05 15.37 -11.65
N ALA A 175 1.15 15.44 -12.64
CA ALA A 175 1.45 15.90 -13.99
C ALA A 175 1.54 17.43 -14.08
N GLY A 176 2.75 17.94 -14.24
CA GLY A 176 2.98 19.32 -14.68
C GLY A 176 2.86 20.41 -13.63
N GLY A 177 2.91 20.08 -12.35
CA GLY A 177 2.86 21.05 -11.26
C GLY A 177 3.27 20.45 -9.92
N ARG A 178 3.35 21.29 -8.90
CA ARG A 178 3.56 20.85 -7.53
C ARG A 178 2.45 19.87 -7.12
N SER A 179 2.86 18.69 -6.66
CA SER A 179 1.94 17.66 -6.22
C SER A 179 1.07 18.13 -5.04
N VAL A 180 -0.22 17.75 -5.04
CA VAL A 180 -1.13 17.96 -3.91
C VAL A 180 -0.61 17.35 -2.60
N LEU A 181 0.29 16.37 -2.68
CA LEU A 181 0.89 15.70 -1.52
C LEU A 181 1.61 16.65 -0.57
N HIS A 182 2.30 17.67 -1.11
CA HIS A 182 2.97 18.70 -0.32
C HIS A 182 1.99 19.51 0.55
N ASP A 183 0.83 19.83 -0.02
CA ASP A 183 -0.19 20.61 0.71
C ASP A 183 -0.91 19.72 1.74
N LEU A 184 -1.13 18.44 1.43
CA LEU A 184 -1.67 17.47 2.38
C LEU A 184 -0.73 17.26 3.56
N ALA A 185 0.58 17.10 3.32
CA ALA A 185 1.58 16.94 4.37
C ALA A 185 1.60 18.16 5.32
N LYS A 186 1.59 19.37 4.75
CA LYS A 186 1.49 20.60 5.55
C LYS A 186 0.20 20.67 6.34
N ALA A 187 -0.93 20.31 5.74
CA ALA A 187 -2.22 20.32 6.39
C ALA A 187 -2.30 19.35 7.58
N VAL A 188 -1.62 18.19 7.54
CA VAL A 188 -1.52 17.28 8.71
C VAL A 188 -0.88 18.01 9.89
N LYS A 189 0.27 18.69 9.67
CA LYS A 189 0.98 19.45 10.70
C LYS A 189 0.16 20.63 11.21
N GLU A 190 -0.38 21.45 10.29
CA GLU A 190 -1.13 22.68 10.62
C GLU A 190 -2.40 22.40 11.42
N LYS A 191 -3.05 21.25 11.15
CA LYS A 191 -4.23 20.80 11.88
C LYS A 191 -3.90 20.06 13.20
N GLY A 192 -2.62 19.96 13.55
CA GLY A 192 -2.17 19.25 14.75
C GLY A 192 -2.48 17.75 14.74
N LYS A 193 -2.65 17.14 13.55
CA LYS A 193 -2.85 15.70 13.44
C LYS A 193 -1.50 14.97 13.53
N THR A 194 -1.54 13.73 14.04
CA THR A 194 -0.37 12.86 14.07
C THR A 194 -0.18 12.20 12.70
N PHE A 195 1.02 12.25 12.17
CA PHE A 195 1.37 11.48 10.97
C PHE A 195 1.33 9.98 11.27
N PRO A 196 0.84 9.12 10.36
CA PRO A 196 1.17 7.71 10.37
C PRO A 196 2.70 7.54 10.31
N LYS A 197 3.24 6.41 10.76
CA LYS A 197 4.63 6.10 10.47
C LYS A 197 4.81 5.91 8.96
N ILE A 198 5.95 6.32 8.42
CA ILE A 198 6.18 6.31 6.98
C ILE A 198 7.43 5.48 6.66
N TYR A 199 7.26 4.48 5.79
CA TYR A 199 8.34 3.78 5.14
C TYR A 199 8.40 4.22 3.68
N ALA A 200 9.46 4.87 3.28
CA ALA A 200 9.64 5.37 1.93
C ALA A 200 10.93 4.80 1.34
N SER A 201 10.85 4.27 0.13
CA SER A 201 12.02 3.69 -0.52
C SER A 201 12.07 3.99 -2.02
N CYS A 202 13.31 3.99 -2.55
CA CYS A 202 13.56 4.14 -3.98
C CYS A 202 14.92 3.55 -4.36
N GLY A 203 15.03 2.93 -5.53
CA GLY A 203 16.32 2.51 -6.07
C GLY A 203 17.13 3.71 -6.57
N THR A 204 18.44 3.70 -6.38
CA THR A 204 19.28 4.86 -6.73
C THR A 204 19.40 5.14 -8.23
N ALA A 205 19.05 4.15 -9.08
CA ALA A 205 18.98 4.31 -10.53
C ALA A 205 17.54 4.57 -11.03
N ASP A 206 16.57 4.75 -10.14
CA ASP A 206 15.19 5.05 -10.50
C ASP A 206 15.05 6.52 -10.89
N PHE A 207 14.33 6.80 -11.96
CA PHE A 207 14.09 8.17 -12.45
C PHE A 207 13.26 9.03 -11.47
N LEU A 208 12.63 8.42 -10.47
CA LEU A 208 11.90 9.11 -9.40
C LEU A 208 12.72 9.30 -8.12
N PHE A 209 13.98 8.86 -8.09
CA PHE A 209 14.80 8.86 -6.88
C PHE A 209 14.86 10.23 -6.19
N ASP A 210 15.23 11.27 -6.94
CA ASP A 210 15.39 12.62 -6.38
C ASP A 210 14.07 13.17 -5.81
N SER A 211 12.95 12.98 -6.51
CA SER A 211 11.64 13.44 -6.04
C SER A 211 11.14 12.65 -4.82
N CYS A 212 11.37 11.34 -4.78
CA CYS A 212 11.06 10.49 -3.63
C CYS A 212 11.86 10.92 -2.39
N LYS A 213 13.18 11.13 -2.56
CA LYS A 213 14.10 11.53 -1.48
C LYS A 213 13.73 12.92 -0.94
N ALA A 214 13.51 13.88 -1.83
CA ALA A 214 13.13 15.24 -1.45
C ALA A 214 11.83 15.27 -0.65
N PHE A 215 10.83 14.50 -1.05
CA PHE A 215 9.55 14.45 -0.33
C PHE A 215 9.67 13.73 1.02
N ALA A 216 10.47 12.67 1.11
CA ALA A 216 10.76 12.00 2.37
C ALA A 216 11.43 12.96 3.38
N ASP A 217 12.37 13.78 2.89
CA ASP A 217 13.05 14.78 3.73
C ASP A 217 12.12 15.94 4.11
N GLU A 218 11.21 16.38 3.22
CA GLU A 218 10.15 17.34 3.57
C GLU A 218 9.24 16.80 4.68
N LEU A 219 8.80 15.55 4.58
CA LEU A 219 7.97 14.90 5.61
C LEU A 219 8.68 14.85 6.97
N LYS A 220 9.98 14.50 6.98
CA LYS A 220 10.81 14.58 8.21
C LYS A 220 10.85 15.99 8.78
N GLY A 221 11.05 17.00 7.93
CA GLY A 221 11.04 18.42 8.31
C GLY A 221 9.70 18.90 8.86
N LEU A 222 8.60 18.27 8.47
CA LEU A 222 7.26 18.52 9.02
C LEU A 222 7.01 17.78 10.33
N GLY A 223 7.90 16.86 10.75
CA GLY A 223 7.82 16.12 12.01
C GLY A 223 7.25 14.71 11.87
N ALA A 224 7.15 14.16 10.66
CA ALA A 224 6.77 12.78 10.45
C ALA A 224 7.92 11.82 10.82
N ASP A 225 7.57 10.64 11.37
CA ASP A 225 8.49 9.52 11.60
C ASP A 225 8.67 8.76 10.26
N VAL A 226 9.76 9.09 9.55
CA VAL A 226 10.05 8.55 8.20
C VAL A 226 11.31 7.68 8.24
N THR A 227 11.14 6.41 7.96
CA THR A 227 12.22 5.50 7.55
C THR A 227 12.44 5.65 6.06
N TRP A 228 13.64 6.00 5.64
CA TRP A 228 14.06 6.03 4.25
C TRP A 228 14.97 4.85 3.98
N ASP A 229 14.64 4.06 2.94
CA ASP A 229 15.47 2.96 2.45
C ASP A 229 15.83 3.18 0.98
N GLU A 230 17.06 2.86 0.59
CA GLU A 230 17.52 2.96 -0.78
C GLU A 230 18.40 1.76 -1.13
N ILE A 231 18.28 1.24 -2.33
CA ILE A 231 19.11 0.14 -2.80
C ILE A 231 19.88 0.60 -4.03
N GLU A 232 21.20 0.53 -3.94
CA GLU A 232 22.09 0.95 -5.00
C GLU A 232 21.87 0.14 -6.28
N GLY A 233 21.81 0.84 -7.43
CA GLY A 233 21.75 0.27 -8.76
C GLY A 233 20.38 -0.23 -9.21
N TYR A 234 19.37 -0.27 -8.34
CA TYR A 234 18.01 -0.62 -8.74
C TYR A 234 17.30 0.56 -9.42
N GLY A 235 16.60 0.25 -10.51
CA GLY A 235 15.74 1.18 -11.23
C GLY A 235 14.26 1.03 -10.85
N HIS A 236 13.37 1.50 -11.74
CA HIS A 236 11.92 1.42 -11.59
C HIS A 236 11.41 0.03 -11.97
N GLU A 237 11.56 -0.96 -11.11
CA GLU A 237 11.41 -2.36 -11.46
C GLU A 237 10.85 -3.26 -10.35
N TRP A 238 10.18 -4.37 -10.76
CA TRP A 238 9.56 -5.33 -9.86
C TRP A 238 10.54 -6.06 -8.94
N ARG A 239 11.81 -6.22 -9.33
CA ARG A 239 12.82 -6.84 -8.45
C ARG A 239 13.08 -5.99 -7.22
N PHE A 240 13.16 -4.65 -7.38
CA PHE A 240 13.24 -3.71 -6.28
C PHE A 240 12.00 -3.80 -5.39
N TRP A 241 10.82 -3.69 -5.98
CA TRP A 241 9.56 -3.68 -5.22
C TRP A 241 9.28 -5.00 -4.49
N ASN A 242 9.77 -6.15 -5.00
CA ASN A 242 9.69 -7.42 -4.28
C ASN A 242 10.52 -7.41 -2.98
N ILE A 243 11.72 -6.81 -3.00
CA ILE A 243 12.56 -6.66 -1.81
C ILE A 243 11.89 -5.69 -0.82
N GLU A 244 11.41 -4.57 -1.32
CA GLU A 244 10.89 -3.49 -0.49
C GLU A 244 9.55 -3.83 0.16
N VAL A 245 8.68 -4.60 -0.49
CA VAL A 245 7.44 -5.04 0.16
C VAL A 245 7.71 -6.03 1.29
N GLU A 246 8.74 -6.89 1.17
CA GLU A 246 9.19 -7.77 2.26
C GLU A 246 9.68 -6.96 3.46
N ARG A 247 10.65 -6.04 3.23
CA ARG A 247 11.20 -5.15 4.25
C ARG A 247 10.11 -4.31 4.93
N PHE A 248 9.18 -3.77 4.15
CA PHE A 248 8.05 -3.02 4.68
C PHE A 248 7.17 -3.85 5.61
N LEU A 249 6.82 -5.09 5.23
CA LEU A 249 6.00 -5.97 6.06
C LEU A 249 6.72 -6.36 7.38
N GLU A 250 8.04 -6.48 7.35
CA GLU A 250 8.88 -6.72 8.54
C GLU A 250 9.00 -5.46 9.44
N TRP A 251 9.05 -4.28 8.81
CA TRP A 251 9.19 -3.00 9.50
C TRP A 251 7.89 -2.52 10.18
N LEU A 252 6.73 -3.00 9.78
CA LEU A 252 5.43 -2.48 10.26
C LEU A 252 5.35 -2.34 11.78
N PRO A 253 4.82 -1.21 12.31
CA PRO A 253 4.69 -0.94 13.75
C PRO A 253 3.51 -1.72 14.35
N ARG A 254 3.59 -3.02 14.38
CA ARG A 254 2.51 -3.92 14.75
C ARG A 254 2.33 -4.04 16.25
N THR A 255 1.05 -3.99 16.68
CA THR A 255 0.64 -4.19 18.08
C THR A 255 -0.47 -5.24 18.21
N ASP A 256 -0.80 -5.93 17.13
CA ASP A 256 -1.85 -6.94 17.06
C ASP A 256 -1.44 -8.28 17.70
N ALA A 257 -2.40 -9.17 17.90
CA ALA A 257 -2.19 -10.47 18.55
C ALA A 257 -1.20 -11.38 17.81
N TYR A 258 -0.98 -11.16 16.52
CA TYR A 258 -0.05 -11.96 15.70
C TYR A 258 1.38 -11.43 15.74
N ALA A 259 1.59 -10.14 16.05
CA ALA A 259 2.91 -9.52 16.13
C ALA A 259 3.80 -10.20 17.18
N ALA A 260 3.24 -10.55 18.34
CA ALA A 260 3.97 -11.22 19.40
C ALA A 260 4.44 -12.64 19.06
N LYS A 261 3.85 -13.25 18.03
CA LYS A 261 4.22 -14.61 17.59
C LYS A 261 5.44 -14.63 16.68
N GLY A 262 5.87 -13.47 16.18
CA GLY A 262 7.00 -13.35 15.26
C GLY A 262 6.74 -13.96 13.87
N LYS A 263 7.77 -13.93 13.03
CA LYS A 263 7.76 -14.53 11.68
C LYS A 263 7.63 -16.05 11.81
N ARG A 264 6.69 -16.66 11.06
CA ARG A 264 6.49 -18.10 11.10
C ARG A 264 7.13 -18.82 9.91
N ALA A 265 7.49 -20.09 10.10
CA ALA A 265 7.87 -20.96 8.99
C ALA A 265 6.64 -21.34 8.14
N ILE A 266 6.83 -21.44 6.83
CA ILE A 266 5.81 -21.79 5.84
C ILE A 266 6.29 -22.92 4.92
#